data_bd99188ed9237ec918860966e04c7e97
#
_entry.id   bd99188ed9237ec918860966e04c7e97
#
_cell.length_a   1.000
_cell.length_b   1.000
_cell.length_c   1.000
_cell.angle_alpha   90.00
_cell.angle_beta   90.00
_cell.angle_gamma   90.00
#
_symmetry.space_group_name_H-M   'P 1'
#
loop_
_entity.id
_entity.type
_entity.pdbx_description
1 polymer ?
#
loop_
_entity_poly.entity_id
_entity_poly.type
_entity_poly.pdbx_seq_one_letter_code
_entity_poly.pdbx_strand_id
1 'polypeptide(L)'
;MWARKRVRMELRVDFGPEASSVYSQALDALDEAGIRYMLGGAAALNAFTGIWRDTKDLDLFVHVETVSRVLETLEQAGFGTEVADAAWLAKAWKGDLFVDIIHGSHNGTGHVDGSWFANAREVSVLNRRVVVIPAEEMILSKLFVVAKDRCDVDDVLHLLFATRGDLDWDRMLSKMGDHWELLLAYLHFYRYVYPSHTHYLPQRVLKSLLDRYEREAKTPTSDSLRFRGTMLDKDSFAVDVEEWGLPDERAATREARRPAEERG
;
A
#
# COMPACT_ATOMS: atom_id res chain seq x y z
N MET A 1 -10.34 -27.84 2.74
CA MET A 1 -8.91 -27.57 3.00
C MET A 1 -8.17 -27.73 1.66
N TRP A 2 -8.12 -26.65 0.83
CA TRP A 2 -7.45 -26.67 -0.47
C TRP A 2 -6.03 -26.20 -0.25
N ALA A 3 -5.07 -27.10 -0.42
CA ALA A 3 -3.66 -26.76 -0.43
C ALA A 3 -3.42 -25.79 -1.61
N ARG A 4 -3.13 -24.51 -1.31
CA ARG A 4 -2.68 -23.54 -2.32
C ARG A 4 -1.43 -24.13 -2.98
N LYS A 5 -1.57 -24.64 -4.22
CA LYS A 5 -0.40 -24.95 -5.05
C LYS A 5 0.39 -23.66 -5.18
N ARG A 6 1.57 -23.62 -4.58
CA ARG A 6 2.57 -22.55 -4.81
C ARG A 6 2.98 -22.64 -6.28
N VAL A 7 2.26 -21.92 -7.14
CA VAL A 7 2.70 -21.73 -8.53
C VAL A 7 3.88 -20.78 -8.43
N ARG A 8 5.06 -21.26 -8.81
CA ARG A 8 6.23 -20.41 -9.02
C ARG A 8 5.84 -19.38 -10.09
N MET A 9 5.68 -18.12 -9.72
CA MET A 9 5.49 -17.04 -10.66
C MET A 9 6.83 -16.31 -10.81
N GLU A 10 7.39 -16.41 -12.00
CA GLU A 10 8.50 -15.56 -12.41
C GLU A 10 7.92 -14.20 -12.78
N LEU A 11 8.39 -13.14 -12.13
CA LEU A 11 7.96 -11.79 -12.48
C LEU A 11 8.48 -11.44 -13.86
N ARG A 12 7.60 -10.98 -14.72
CA ARG A 12 7.98 -10.39 -16.02
C ARG A 12 8.24 -8.91 -15.82
N VAL A 13 9.33 -8.62 -15.11
CA VAL A 13 9.80 -7.25 -14.84
C VAL A 13 11.03 -6.98 -15.70
N ASP A 14 11.01 -5.89 -16.43
CA ASP A 14 12.17 -5.39 -17.17
C ASP A 14 12.53 -4.00 -16.62
N PHE A 15 13.49 -3.98 -15.72
CA PHE A 15 14.05 -2.73 -15.20
C PHE A 15 15.11 -2.12 -16.14
N GLY A 16 15.49 -2.82 -17.20
CA GLY A 16 16.68 -2.50 -17.98
C GLY A 16 17.98 -2.87 -17.25
N PRO A 17 19.11 -2.91 -17.96
CA PRO A 17 20.38 -3.43 -17.42
C PRO A 17 20.94 -2.63 -16.24
N GLU A 18 20.89 -1.30 -16.33
CA GLU A 18 21.43 -0.40 -15.32
C GLU A 18 20.62 -0.49 -14.01
N ALA A 19 19.29 -0.33 -14.09
CA ALA A 19 18.43 -0.42 -12.91
C ALA A 19 18.45 -1.82 -12.30
N SER A 20 18.50 -2.89 -13.11
CA SER A 20 18.65 -4.26 -12.62
C SER A 20 19.93 -4.45 -11.81
N SER A 21 21.05 -3.84 -12.25
CA SER A 21 22.32 -3.89 -11.52
C SER A 21 22.23 -3.16 -10.17
N VAL A 22 21.71 -1.94 -10.17
CA VAL A 22 21.57 -1.11 -8.96
C VAL A 22 20.61 -1.75 -7.95
N TYR A 23 19.44 -2.21 -8.42
CA TYR A 23 18.47 -2.87 -7.53
C TYR A 23 18.99 -4.21 -7.00
N SER A 24 19.71 -5.00 -7.83
CA SER A 24 20.37 -6.22 -7.33
C SER A 24 21.35 -5.90 -6.23
N GLN A 25 22.18 -4.86 -6.38
CA GLN A 25 23.14 -4.44 -5.35
C GLN A 25 22.43 -4.05 -4.04
N ALA A 26 21.33 -3.30 -4.11
CA ALA A 26 20.56 -2.94 -2.92
C ALA A 26 20.00 -4.18 -2.21
N LEU A 27 19.40 -5.09 -2.98
CA LEU A 27 18.80 -6.31 -2.44
C LEU A 27 19.88 -7.28 -1.90
N ASP A 28 21.06 -7.38 -2.55
CA ASP A 28 22.19 -8.19 -2.06
C ASP A 28 22.67 -7.68 -0.70
N ALA A 29 22.85 -6.37 -0.55
CA ALA A 29 23.28 -5.78 0.71
C ALA A 29 22.28 -6.05 1.85
N LEU A 30 20.97 -5.96 1.57
CA LEU A 30 19.94 -6.26 2.56
C LEU A 30 19.89 -7.75 2.92
N ASP A 31 20.03 -8.63 1.92
CA ASP A 31 20.05 -10.08 2.11
C ASP A 31 21.28 -10.51 2.95
N GLU A 32 22.47 -9.97 2.66
CA GLU A 32 23.71 -10.22 3.41
C GLU A 32 23.60 -9.73 4.87
N ALA A 33 22.93 -8.60 5.09
CA ALA A 33 22.65 -8.07 6.42
C ALA A 33 21.52 -8.82 7.16
N GLY A 34 20.86 -9.78 6.51
CA GLY A 34 19.73 -10.53 7.07
C GLY A 34 18.51 -9.63 7.36
N ILE A 35 18.30 -8.58 6.57
CA ILE A 35 17.16 -7.67 6.70
C ILE A 35 15.99 -8.22 5.88
N ARG A 36 14.83 -8.34 6.52
CA ARG A 36 13.61 -8.78 5.85
C ARG A 36 12.93 -7.60 5.17
N TYR A 37 12.56 -7.79 3.92
CA TYR A 37 11.80 -6.82 3.12
C TYR A 37 10.76 -7.52 2.25
N MET A 38 9.80 -6.77 1.71
CA MET A 38 8.86 -7.20 0.69
C MET A 38 8.90 -6.20 -0.46
N LEU A 39 8.79 -6.68 -1.70
CA LEU A 39 8.62 -5.79 -2.84
C LEU A 39 7.16 -5.31 -2.92
N GLY A 40 7.00 -4.04 -3.28
CA GLY A 40 5.71 -3.40 -3.52
C GLY A 40 5.57 -2.89 -4.94
N GLY A 41 4.83 -1.80 -5.11
CA GLY A 41 4.70 -1.02 -6.33
C GLY A 41 4.46 -1.84 -7.60
N ALA A 42 5.18 -1.49 -8.66
CA ALA A 42 5.07 -2.14 -9.96
C ALA A 42 5.41 -3.64 -9.91
N ALA A 43 6.37 -4.05 -9.07
CA ALA A 43 6.75 -5.46 -8.92
C ALA A 43 5.61 -6.29 -8.31
N ALA A 44 4.98 -5.80 -7.24
CA ALA A 44 3.83 -6.48 -6.64
C ALA A 44 2.61 -6.47 -7.55
N LEU A 45 2.33 -5.36 -8.25
CA LEU A 45 1.24 -5.30 -9.23
C LEU A 45 1.42 -6.36 -10.31
N ASN A 46 2.63 -6.47 -10.88
CA ASN A 46 2.95 -7.49 -11.87
C ASN A 46 2.77 -8.92 -11.32
N ALA A 47 3.17 -9.16 -10.08
CA ALA A 47 3.03 -10.47 -9.44
C ALA A 47 1.58 -10.95 -9.35
N PHE A 48 0.62 -10.06 -9.21
CA PHE A 48 -0.79 -10.41 -9.09
C PHE A 48 -1.55 -10.34 -10.42
N THR A 49 -1.20 -9.37 -11.28
CA THR A 49 -1.98 -9.03 -12.47
C THR A 49 -1.29 -9.41 -13.78
N GLY A 50 0.05 -9.57 -13.77
CA GLY A 50 0.88 -9.68 -14.97
C GLY A 50 1.09 -8.35 -15.70
N ILE A 51 0.50 -7.23 -15.22
CA ILE A 51 0.69 -5.90 -15.79
C ILE A 51 2.07 -5.40 -15.38
N TRP A 52 2.84 -4.92 -16.34
CA TRP A 52 4.10 -4.23 -16.11
C TRP A 52 3.99 -2.78 -16.57
N ARG A 53 4.53 -1.89 -15.77
CA ARG A 53 4.72 -0.48 -16.09
C ARG A 53 6.16 -0.12 -15.80
N ASP A 54 6.77 0.64 -16.69
CA ASP A 54 8.11 1.17 -16.46
C ASP A 54 8.12 2.00 -15.18
N THR A 55 9.11 1.73 -14.34
CA THR A 55 9.30 2.43 -13.07
C THR A 55 10.76 2.84 -12.92
N LYS A 56 11.00 3.97 -12.26
CA LYS A 56 12.34 4.48 -11.91
C LYS A 56 12.70 4.22 -10.45
N ASP A 57 11.82 3.54 -9.73
CA ASP A 57 11.96 3.24 -8.31
C ASP A 57 11.71 1.76 -8.04
N LEU A 58 12.31 1.28 -6.97
CA LEU A 58 12.06 -0.02 -6.39
C LEU A 58 11.41 0.19 -5.02
N ASP A 59 10.14 -0.20 -4.89
CA ASP A 59 9.42 -0.09 -3.61
C ASP A 59 9.76 -1.26 -2.70
N LEU A 60 10.38 -0.99 -1.55
CA LEU A 60 10.67 -1.96 -0.49
C LEU A 60 9.84 -1.66 0.75
N PHE A 61 9.03 -2.62 1.14
CA PHE A 61 8.25 -2.55 2.37
C PHE A 61 9.01 -3.25 3.50
N VAL A 62 9.29 -2.52 4.57
CA VAL A 62 10.06 -2.98 5.73
C VAL A 62 9.34 -2.67 7.02
N HIS A 63 9.64 -3.41 8.09
CA HIS A 63 9.13 -3.08 9.43
C HIS A 63 9.75 -1.76 9.90
N VAL A 64 8.96 -0.89 10.54
CA VAL A 64 9.41 0.44 10.97
C VAL A 64 10.68 0.39 11.83
N GLU A 65 10.78 -0.58 12.73
CA GLU A 65 11.95 -0.77 13.60
C GLU A 65 13.24 -1.10 12.84
N THR A 66 13.16 -1.49 11.56
CA THR A 66 14.34 -1.86 10.76
C THR A 66 14.81 -0.74 9.86
N VAL A 67 14.10 0.38 9.75
CA VAL A 67 14.38 1.47 8.81
C VAL A 67 15.81 2.00 8.96
N SER A 68 16.24 2.36 10.17
CA SER A 68 17.60 2.88 10.42
C SER A 68 18.67 1.89 9.95
N ARG A 69 18.49 0.60 10.26
CA ARG A 69 19.41 -0.46 9.83
C ARG A 69 19.41 -0.65 8.31
N VAL A 70 18.25 -0.49 7.65
CA VAL A 70 18.16 -0.50 6.17
C VAL A 70 18.98 0.62 5.58
N LEU A 71 18.81 1.86 6.08
CA LEU A 71 19.53 3.03 5.58
C LEU A 71 21.04 2.88 5.79
N GLU A 72 21.48 2.51 6.98
CA GLU A 72 22.92 2.24 7.26
C GLU A 72 23.51 1.19 6.34
N THR A 73 22.76 0.10 6.08
CA THR A 73 23.22 -0.99 5.19
C THR A 73 23.37 -0.50 3.75
N LEU A 74 22.40 0.29 3.26
CA LEU A 74 22.43 0.84 1.90
C LEU A 74 23.51 1.91 1.75
N GLU A 75 23.77 2.74 2.78
CA GLU A 75 24.89 3.68 2.80
C GLU A 75 26.24 2.95 2.67
N GLN A 76 26.43 1.87 3.44
CA GLN A 76 27.64 1.03 3.34
C GLN A 76 27.80 0.38 1.97
N ALA A 77 26.69 0.13 1.25
CA ALA A 77 26.67 -0.36 -0.12
C ALA A 77 26.86 0.77 -1.18
N GLY A 78 27.07 2.02 -0.73
CA GLY A 78 27.37 3.16 -1.61
C GLY A 78 26.12 3.84 -2.20
N PHE A 79 24.98 3.75 -1.52
CA PHE A 79 23.78 4.54 -1.82
C PHE A 79 23.79 5.83 -1.01
N GLY A 80 23.23 6.91 -1.57
CA GLY A 80 22.77 8.04 -0.77
C GLY A 80 21.47 7.67 -0.08
N THR A 81 21.22 8.17 1.14
CA THR A 81 20.00 7.87 1.89
C THR A 81 19.41 9.12 2.53
N GLU A 82 18.10 9.12 2.73
CA GLU A 82 17.38 10.14 3.50
C GLU A 82 16.09 9.57 4.10
N VAL A 83 15.63 10.19 5.18
CA VAL A 83 14.26 10.03 5.69
C VAL A 83 13.41 11.12 5.04
N ALA A 84 12.69 10.77 3.98
CA ALA A 84 11.86 11.71 3.24
C ALA A 84 10.58 12.09 4.03
N ASP A 85 10.01 11.16 4.75
CA ASP A 85 8.89 11.38 5.67
C ASP A 85 8.95 10.34 6.81
N ALA A 86 9.20 10.82 8.03
CA ALA A 86 9.40 9.97 9.21
C ALA A 86 8.19 9.05 9.52
N ALA A 87 7.00 9.37 9.02
CA ALA A 87 5.81 8.57 9.27
C ALA A 87 5.68 7.34 8.37
N TRP A 88 6.33 7.34 7.16
CA TRP A 88 6.05 6.26 6.21
C TRP A 88 7.13 5.97 5.16
N LEU A 89 8.07 6.91 4.88
CA LEU A 89 8.97 6.81 3.72
C LEU A 89 10.39 7.27 4.03
N ALA A 90 11.34 6.40 3.77
CA ALA A 90 12.73 6.77 3.57
C ALA A 90 13.15 6.43 2.13
N LYS A 91 14.24 7.00 1.65
CA LYS A 91 14.74 6.81 0.29
C LYS A 91 16.21 6.45 0.29
N ALA A 92 16.59 5.62 -0.64
CA ALA A 92 17.97 5.43 -1.03
C ALA A 92 18.09 5.67 -2.55
N TRP A 93 19.26 6.14 -3.01
CA TRP A 93 19.47 6.39 -4.43
C TRP A 93 20.91 6.12 -4.87
N LYS A 94 21.04 5.78 -6.15
CA LYS A 94 22.34 5.65 -6.82
C LYS A 94 22.21 6.16 -8.25
N GLY A 95 22.86 7.30 -8.55
CA GLY A 95 22.56 8.07 -9.77
C GLY A 95 21.11 8.57 -9.77
N ASP A 96 20.40 8.31 -10.86
CA ASP A 96 19.00 8.69 -11.05
C ASP A 96 18.00 7.59 -10.64
N LEU A 97 18.48 6.51 -10.01
CA LEU A 97 17.65 5.37 -9.60
C LEU A 97 17.39 5.41 -8.11
N PHE A 98 16.14 5.14 -7.75
CA PHE A 98 15.64 5.24 -6.37
C PHE A 98 15.19 3.88 -5.84
N VAL A 99 15.41 3.69 -4.54
CA VAL A 99 14.82 2.63 -3.74
C VAL A 99 13.99 3.30 -2.65
N ASP A 100 12.68 3.16 -2.73
CA ASP A 100 11.76 3.68 -1.74
C ASP A 100 11.60 2.68 -0.59
N ILE A 101 11.98 3.09 0.62
CA ILE A 101 11.88 2.28 1.84
C ILE A 101 10.60 2.68 2.56
N ILE A 102 9.55 1.87 2.36
CA ILE A 102 8.20 2.15 2.83
C ILE A 102 7.94 1.36 4.11
N HIS A 103 7.59 2.05 5.18
CA HIS A 103 7.29 1.42 6.47
C HIS A 103 5.89 1.75 7.01
N GLY A 104 5.14 2.57 6.28
CA GLY A 104 3.79 2.98 6.65
C GLY A 104 2.98 3.47 5.45
N SER A 105 1.90 4.16 5.71
CA SER A 105 1.08 4.85 4.72
C SER A 105 1.17 6.37 4.88
N HIS A 106 1.15 7.11 3.77
CA HIS A 106 1.28 8.57 3.74
C HIS A 106 0.25 9.31 4.60
N ASN A 107 -0.91 8.71 4.81
CA ASN A 107 -2.01 9.26 5.62
C ASN A 107 -2.04 8.74 7.07
N GLY A 108 -1.10 7.88 7.44
CA GLY A 108 -0.99 7.32 8.79
C GLY A 108 -1.98 6.18 9.10
N THR A 109 -2.79 5.70 8.16
CA THR A 109 -3.77 4.64 8.43
C THR A 109 -3.17 3.26 8.65
N GLY A 110 -2.00 2.98 8.07
CA GLY A 110 -1.32 1.70 8.14
C GLY A 110 0.18 1.79 8.40
N HIS A 111 0.74 0.73 8.92
CA HIS A 111 2.19 0.51 9.02
C HIS A 111 2.49 -0.95 8.69
N VAL A 112 3.70 -1.20 8.23
CA VAL A 112 4.16 -2.55 7.91
C VAL A 112 4.42 -3.31 9.20
N ASP A 113 3.68 -4.37 9.42
CA ASP A 113 3.77 -5.24 10.60
C ASP A 113 4.03 -6.71 10.22
N GLY A 114 4.17 -7.56 11.24
CA GLY A 114 4.40 -8.99 11.05
C GLY A 114 3.30 -9.71 10.26
N SER A 115 2.06 -9.18 10.23
CA SER A 115 0.95 -9.77 9.47
C SER A 115 1.16 -9.65 7.96
N TRP A 116 1.81 -8.58 7.49
CA TRP A 116 2.18 -8.42 6.09
C TRP A 116 3.13 -9.54 5.67
N PHE A 117 4.21 -9.74 6.42
CA PHE A 117 5.18 -10.82 6.15
C PHE A 117 4.58 -12.22 6.23
N ALA A 118 3.65 -12.45 7.16
CA ALA A 118 2.98 -13.74 7.31
C ALA A 118 2.07 -14.09 6.11
N ASN A 119 1.55 -13.08 5.40
CA ASN A 119 0.66 -13.23 4.25
C ASN A 119 1.33 -12.90 2.91
N ALA A 120 2.63 -12.53 2.93
CA ALA A 120 3.39 -12.18 1.73
C ALA A 120 3.47 -13.36 0.75
N ARG A 121 3.54 -13.04 -0.55
CA ARG A 121 3.62 -14.02 -1.63
C ARG A 121 5.04 -14.16 -2.14
N GLU A 122 5.56 -15.40 -2.21
CA GLU A 122 6.87 -15.68 -2.80
C GLU A 122 6.84 -15.58 -4.33
N VAL A 123 7.82 -14.87 -4.89
CA VAL A 123 8.02 -14.67 -6.33
C VAL A 123 9.51 -14.78 -6.68
N SER A 124 9.84 -14.86 -7.97
CA SER A 124 11.21 -14.75 -8.46
C SER A 124 11.39 -13.49 -9.29
N VAL A 125 12.38 -12.67 -8.96
CA VAL A 125 12.77 -11.45 -9.69
C VAL A 125 14.28 -11.25 -9.59
N LEU A 126 14.93 -10.69 -10.61
CA LEU A 126 16.37 -10.46 -10.63
C LEU A 126 17.18 -11.71 -10.22
N ASN A 127 16.76 -12.89 -10.70
CA ASN A 127 17.37 -14.19 -10.40
C ASN A 127 17.38 -14.58 -8.91
N ARG A 128 16.56 -13.96 -8.07
CA ARG A 128 16.44 -14.26 -6.63
C ARG A 128 15.00 -14.57 -6.22
N ARG A 129 14.85 -15.28 -5.11
CA ARG A 129 13.55 -15.44 -4.45
C ARG A 129 13.32 -14.30 -3.48
N VAL A 130 12.21 -13.59 -3.63
CA VAL A 130 11.76 -12.53 -2.76
C VAL A 130 10.29 -12.72 -2.44
N VAL A 131 9.78 -11.94 -1.52
CA VAL A 131 8.34 -11.87 -1.25
C VAL A 131 7.80 -10.51 -1.70
N VAL A 132 6.57 -10.49 -2.20
CA VAL A 132 5.81 -9.27 -2.48
C VAL A 132 4.77 -9.06 -1.38
N ILE A 133 4.40 -7.79 -1.14
CA ILE A 133 3.32 -7.47 -0.20
C ILE A 133 2.04 -8.22 -0.59
N PRO A 134 1.18 -8.60 0.38
CA PRO A 134 -0.09 -9.26 0.07
C PRO A 134 -0.98 -8.37 -0.78
N ALA A 135 -1.84 -8.98 -1.61
CA ALA A 135 -2.77 -8.25 -2.48
C ALA A 135 -3.72 -7.34 -1.69
N GLU A 136 -4.14 -7.80 -0.52
CA GLU A 136 -5.03 -7.05 0.36
C GLU A 136 -4.38 -5.75 0.84
N GLU A 137 -3.14 -5.80 1.32
CA GLU A 137 -2.40 -4.62 1.75
C GLU A 137 -2.10 -3.69 0.58
N MET A 138 -1.81 -4.25 -0.59
CA MET A 138 -1.62 -3.45 -1.80
C MET A 138 -2.91 -2.71 -2.19
N ILE A 139 -4.05 -3.40 -2.18
CA ILE A 139 -5.35 -2.77 -2.42
C ILE A 139 -5.59 -1.68 -1.37
N LEU A 140 -5.48 -2.01 -0.08
CA LEU A 140 -5.75 -1.09 1.02
C LEU A 140 -4.89 0.19 0.95
N SER A 141 -3.60 0.07 0.61
CA SER A 141 -2.73 1.24 0.44
C SER A 141 -3.15 2.13 -0.73
N LYS A 142 -3.64 1.54 -1.82
CA LYS A 142 -4.05 2.23 -3.04
C LYS A 142 -5.45 2.84 -2.98
N LEU A 143 -6.33 2.35 -2.11
CA LEU A 143 -7.67 2.95 -1.92
C LEU A 143 -7.61 4.44 -1.57
N PHE A 144 -6.57 4.88 -0.85
CA PHE A 144 -6.41 6.27 -0.43
C PHE A 144 -5.66 7.15 -1.45
N VAL A 145 -5.20 6.58 -2.56
CA VAL A 145 -4.45 7.34 -3.58
C VAL A 145 -5.45 7.87 -4.62
N VAL A 146 -6.05 9.01 -4.31
CA VAL A 146 -7.02 9.72 -5.15
C VAL A 146 -6.62 11.20 -5.21
N ALA A 147 -5.41 11.45 -5.70
CA ALA A 147 -4.88 12.79 -5.87
C ALA A 147 -5.07 13.29 -7.31
N LYS A 148 -4.92 14.58 -7.50
CA LYS A 148 -5.11 15.23 -8.81
C LYS A 148 -4.12 14.72 -9.87
N ASP A 149 -2.90 14.46 -9.46
CA ASP A 149 -1.77 14.02 -10.30
C ASP A 149 -1.55 12.50 -10.26
N ARG A 150 -2.16 11.82 -9.29
CA ARG A 150 -2.07 10.37 -9.12
C ARG A 150 -3.37 9.76 -8.60
N CYS A 151 -3.90 8.81 -9.34
CA CYS A 151 -5.09 8.06 -8.96
C CYS A 151 -4.88 6.57 -9.27
N ASP A 152 -4.87 5.74 -8.23
CA ASP A 152 -4.57 4.30 -8.34
C ASP A 152 -5.87 3.44 -8.44
N VAL A 153 -6.98 4.02 -8.92
CA VAL A 153 -8.28 3.31 -9.07
C VAL A 153 -8.14 2.11 -9.97
N ASP A 154 -7.49 2.25 -11.12
CA ASP A 154 -7.30 1.17 -12.08
C ASP A 154 -6.47 0.02 -11.50
N ASP A 155 -5.44 0.30 -10.71
CA ASP A 155 -4.65 -0.73 -10.03
C ASP A 155 -5.49 -1.56 -9.06
N VAL A 156 -6.32 -0.90 -8.26
CA VAL A 156 -7.26 -1.60 -7.35
C VAL A 156 -8.22 -2.49 -8.13
N LEU A 157 -8.79 -1.97 -9.21
CA LEU A 157 -9.73 -2.73 -10.03
C LEU A 157 -9.05 -3.91 -10.74
N HIS A 158 -7.82 -3.74 -11.22
CA HIS A 158 -7.02 -4.82 -11.80
C HIS A 158 -6.67 -5.90 -10.77
N LEU A 159 -6.32 -5.51 -9.54
CA LEU A 159 -6.06 -6.45 -8.45
C LEU A 159 -7.31 -7.26 -8.09
N LEU A 160 -8.46 -6.61 -7.94
CA LEU A 160 -9.73 -7.28 -7.67
C LEU A 160 -10.10 -8.26 -8.80
N PHE A 161 -9.88 -7.86 -10.05
CA PHE A 161 -10.16 -8.70 -11.21
C PHE A 161 -9.20 -9.89 -11.30
N ALA A 162 -7.89 -9.66 -11.17
CA ALA A 162 -6.88 -10.69 -11.33
C ALA A 162 -6.90 -11.72 -10.21
N THR A 163 -7.19 -11.31 -8.99
CA THR A 163 -7.38 -12.22 -7.84
C THR A 163 -8.69 -12.98 -7.89
N ARG A 164 -9.63 -12.56 -8.76
CA ARG A 164 -10.99 -13.13 -8.85
C ARG A 164 -11.73 -13.11 -7.50
N GLY A 165 -11.42 -12.12 -6.66
CA GLY A 165 -11.97 -11.99 -5.32
C GLY A 165 -11.46 -13.03 -4.31
N ASP A 166 -10.42 -13.81 -4.63
CA ASP A 166 -9.72 -14.69 -3.68
C ASP A 166 -8.81 -13.86 -2.77
N LEU A 167 -9.44 -13.11 -1.86
CA LEU A 167 -8.85 -12.18 -0.90
C LEU A 167 -9.37 -12.49 0.50
N ASP A 168 -8.58 -12.14 1.51
CA ASP A 168 -9.02 -12.17 2.90
C ASP A 168 -9.88 -10.93 3.22
N TRP A 169 -11.16 -11.00 2.84
CA TRP A 169 -12.11 -9.92 2.99
C TRP A 169 -12.36 -9.52 4.45
N ASP A 170 -12.29 -10.47 5.37
CA ASP A 170 -12.53 -10.20 6.79
C ASP A 170 -11.37 -9.38 7.36
N ARG A 171 -10.14 -9.69 6.95
CA ARG A 171 -8.94 -8.89 7.26
C ARG A 171 -9.01 -7.50 6.62
N MET A 172 -9.43 -7.39 5.35
CA MET A 172 -9.60 -6.12 4.67
C MET A 172 -10.64 -5.24 5.38
N LEU A 173 -11.81 -5.78 5.70
CA LEU A 173 -12.85 -5.04 6.43
C LEU A 173 -12.38 -4.59 7.81
N SER A 174 -11.66 -5.44 8.53
CA SER A 174 -11.08 -5.09 9.83
C SER A 174 -10.07 -3.95 9.72
N LYS A 175 -9.19 -3.99 8.72
CA LYS A 175 -8.17 -2.93 8.51
C LYS A 175 -8.78 -1.62 8.02
N MET A 176 -9.86 -1.65 7.26
CA MET A 176 -10.55 -0.43 6.82
C MET A 176 -11.27 0.30 7.96
N GLY A 177 -11.78 -0.43 8.94
CA GLY A 177 -12.42 0.18 10.11
C GLY A 177 -13.46 1.25 9.74
N ASP A 178 -13.17 2.49 10.12
CA ASP A 178 -14.01 3.66 9.85
C ASP A 178 -13.95 4.16 8.40
N HIS A 179 -12.98 3.67 7.60
CA HIS A 179 -12.85 4.04 6.17
C HIS A 179 -13.58 3.06 5.23
N TRP A 180 -14.48 2.24 5.75
CA TRP A 180 -15.20 1.20 5.01
C TRP A 180 -15.99 1.73 3.80
N GLU A 181 -16.47 2.97 3.84
CA GLU A 181 -17.19 3.61 2.73
C GLU A 181 -16.30 3.75 1.49
N LEU A 182 -15.00 4.01 1.70
CA LEU A 182 -14.04 4.07 0.61
C LEU A 182 -13.92 2.69 -0.08
N LEU A 183 -13.83 1.60 0.68
CA LEU A 183 -13.87 0.26 0.10
C LEU A 183 -15.17 0.01 -0.67
N LEU A 184 -16.33 0.38 -0.11
CA LEU A 184 -17.62 0.24 -0.79
C LEU A 184 -17.65 1.01 -2.13
N ALA A 185 -17.11 2.23 -2.16
CA ALA A 185 -17.01 3.03 -3.38
C ALA A 185 -16.21 2.29 -4.48
N TYR A 186 -15.05 1.72 -4.13
CA TYR A 186 -14.25 0.95 -5.10
C TYR A 186 -14.93 -0.35 -5.55
N LEU A 187 -15.70 -1.00 -4.70
CA LEU A 187 -16.50 -2.16 -5.11
C LEU A 187 -17.62 -1.75 -6.09
N HIS A 188 -18.17 -0.54 -5.97
CA HIS A 188 -19.07 0.02 -6.97
C HIS A 188 -18.37 0.36 -8.28
N PHE A 189 -17.17 0.98 -8.24
CA PHE A 189 -16.35 1.17 -9.45
C PHE A 189 -16.07 -0.16 -10.15
N TYR A 190 -15.68 -1.20 -9.38
CA TYR A 190 -15.46 -2.52 -9.95
C TYR A 190 -16.69 -3.07 -10.68
N ARG A 191 -17.88 -2.96 -10.07
CA ARG A 191 -19.13 -3.40 -10.70
C ARG A 191 -19.45 -2.64 -11.98
N TYR A 192 -19.13 -1.35 -12.02
CA TYR A 192 -19.31 -0.51 -13.19
C TYR A 192 -18.36 -0.90 -14.32
N VAL A 193 -17.08 -1.11 -14.01
CA VAL A 193 -16.04 -1.43 -15.02
C VAL A 193 -16.14 -2.88 -15.50
N TYR A 194 -16.46 -3.83 -14.61
CA TYR A 194 -16.53 -5.26 -14.91
C TYR A 194 -17.93 -5.85 -14.66
N PRO A 195 -18.98 -5.41 -15.39
CA PRO A 195 -20.35 -5.84 -15.11
C PRO A 195 -20.56 -7.35 -15.28
N SER A 196 -19.81 -8.00 -16.19
CA SER A 196 -19.89 -9.45 -16.40
C SER A 196 -19.11 -10.27 -15.38
N HIS A 197 -18.33 -9.64 -14.51
CA HIS A 197 -17.47 -10.30 -13.52
C HIS A 197 -17.80 -9.92 -12.07
N THR A 198 -19.01 -9.42 -11.82
CA THR A 198 -19.45 -9.00 -10.48
C THR A 198 -19.48 -10.16 -9.48
N HIS A 199 -19.52 -11.41 -9.97
CA HIS A 199 -19.43 -12.61 -9.15
C HIS A 199 -18.07 -12.83 -8.48
N TYR A 200 -17.02 -12.08 -8.85
CA TYR A 200 -15.73 -12.06 -8.14
C TYR A 200 -15.85 -11.35 -6.79
N LEU A 201 -16.83 -10.47 -6.62
CA LEU A 201 -17.06 -9.81 -5.35
C LEU A 201 -17.98 -10.66 -4.46
N PRO A 202 -17.57 -11.05 -3.25
CA PRO A 202 -18.42 -11.84 -2.37
C PRO A 202 -19.68 -11.07 -1.98
N GLN A 203 -20.85 -11.67 -2.25
CA GLN A 203 -22.13 -11.04 -1.91
C GLN A 203 -22.27 -10.72 -0.43
N ARG A 204 -21.69 -11.56 0.47
CA ARG A 204 -21.69 -11.32 1.91
C ARG A 204 -21.01 -10.00 2.28
N VAL A 205 -19.91 -9.65 1.59
CA VAL A 205 -19.15 -8.42 1.84
C VAL A 205 -19.97 -7.22 1.38
N LEU A 206 -20.48 -7.25 0.16
CA LEU A 206 -21.32 -6.17 -0.37
C LEU A 206 -22.55 -5.95 0.52
N LYS A 207 -23.25 -7.03 0.90
CA LYS A 207 -24.39 -6.95 1.78
C LYS A 207 -24.03 -6.34 3.14
N SER A 208 -22.96 -6.79 3.76
CA SER A 208 -22.48 -6.26 5.05
C SER A 208 -22.19 -4.75 4.99
N LEU A 209 -21.55 -4.28 3.93
CA LEU A 209 -21.26 -2.86 3.74
C LEU A 209 -22.52 -2.03 3.47
N LEU A 210 -23.46 -2.54 2.67
CA LEU A 210 -24.75 -1.88 2.41
C LEU A 210 -25.63 -1.84 3.66
N ASP A 211 -25.69 -2.93 4.42
CA ASP A 211 -26.41 -2.98 5.68
C ASP A 211 -25.82 -1.97 6.70
N ARG A 212 -24.49 -1.78 6.67
CA ARG A 212 -23.81 -0.76 7.48
C ARG A 212 -24.19 0.64 7.02
N TYR A 213 -24.13 0.91 5.73
CA TYR A 213 -24.53 2.19 5.14
C TYR A 213 -25.97 2.56 5.54
N GLU A 214 -26.92 1.63 5.38
CA GLU A 214 -28.33 1.89 5.76
C GLU A 214 -28.52 2.19 7.24
N ARG A 215 -27.76 1.55 8.12
CA ARG A 215 -27.80 1.82 9.56
C ARG A 215 -27.25 3.19 9.90
N GLU A 216 -26.07 3.51 9.37
CA GLU A 216 -25.38 4.77 9.67
C GLU A 216 -26.11 5.96 9.05
N ALA A 217 -26.69 5.82 7.84
CA ALA A 217 -27.48 6.86 7.21
C ALA A 217 -28.77 7.22 7.97
N LYS A 218 -29.30 6.29 8.78
CA LYS A 218 -30.49 6.52 9.63
C LYS A 218 -30.13 7.07 11.02
N THR A 219 -28.84 7.01 11.38
CA THR A 219 -28.35 7.50 12.66
C THR A 219 -27.97 8.97 12.50
N PRO A 220 -28.48 9.89 13.34
CA PRO A 220 -28.02 11.27 13.31
C PRO A 220 -26.49 11.31 13.43
N THR A 221 -25.87 12.08 12.56
CA THR A 221 -24.43 12.37 12.67
C THR A 221 -24.15 12.95 14.06
N SER A 222 -23.14 12.44 14.74
CA SER A 222 -22.71 13.03 16.00
C SER A 222 -22.32 14.50 15.78
N ASP A 223 -22.46 15.34 16.80
CA ASP A 223 -22.08 16.77 16.75
C ASP A 223 -20.56 16.98 16.48
N SER A 224 -19.78 15.92 16.45
CA SER A 224 -18.36 15.98 16.11
C SER A 224 -18.18 16.14 14.61
N LEU A 225 -17.63 17.28 14.22
CA LEU A 225 -17.24 17.55 12.85
C LEU A 225 -16.16 16.54 12.40
N ARG A 226 -16.43 15.79 11.34
CA ARG A 226 -15.46 14.86 10.75
C ARG A 226 -15.25 15.22 9.29
N PHE A 227 -13.98 15.26 8.88
CA PHE A 227 -13.59 15.53 7.50
C PHE A 227 -12.39 14.66 7.10
N ARG A 228 -12.51 13.96 6.00
CA ARG A 228 -11.56 12.95 5.56
C ARG A 228 -10.93 13.24 4.19
N GLY A 229 -11.18 14.41 3.61
CA GLY A 229 -10.61 14.78 2.31
C GLY A 229 -9.08 14.70 2.30
N THR A 230 -8.44 15.20 3.36
CA THR A 230 -6.97 15.17 3.52
C THR A 230 -6.38 13.75 3.62
N MET A 231 -7.19 12.73 3.96
CA MET A 231 -6.78 11.34 3.95
C MET A 231 -6.54 10.83 2.52
N LEU A 232 -7.18 11.41 1.53
CA LEU A 232 -7.06 11.07 0.11
C LEU A 232 -6.00 11.92 -0.56
N ASP A 233 -6.11 13.24 -0.43
CA ASP A 233 -5.18 14.23 -0.99
C ASP A 233 -5.14 15.51 -0.14
N LYS A 234 -4.01 15.73 0.53
CA LYS A 234 -3.86 16.89 1.42
C LYS A 234 -3.90 18.22 0.65
N ASP A 235 -3.37 18.23 -0.58
CA ASP A 235 -3.19 19.45 -1.35
C ASP A 235 -4.51 19.86 -2.03
N SER A 236 -5.25 18.92 -2.60
CA SER A 236 -6.56 19.17 -3.19
C SER A 236 -7.61 19.60 -2.15
N PHE A 237 -7.48 19.13 -0.92
CA PHE A 237 -8.39 19.42 0.19
C PHE A 237 -7.83 20.43 1.20
N ALA A 238 -6.77 21.17 0.85
CA ALA A 238 -6.18 22.17 1.73
C ALA A 238 -7.19 23.30 2.03
N VAL A 239 -7.95 23.74 1.04
CA VAL A 239 -8.97 24.82 1.18
C VAL A 239 -10.03 24.47 2.24
N ASP A 240 -10.41 23.19 2.34
CA ASP A 240 -11.40 22.74 3.32
C ASP A 240 -10.91 22.95 4.77
N VAL A 241 -9.62 22.74 4.99
CA VAL A 241 -9.00 22.91 6.31
C VAL A 241 -8.65 24.38 6.56
N GLU A 242 -7.99 25.04 5.60
CA GLU A 242 -7.42 26.38 5.78
C GLU A 242 -8.47 27.50 5.71
N GLU A 243 -9.46 27.38 4.80
CA GLU A 243 -10.45 28.42 4.59
C GLU A 243 -11.82 28.06 5.21
N TRP A 244 -12.24 26.78 5.14
CA TRP A 244 -13.55 26.37 5.66
C TRP A 244 -13.49 25.85 7.10
N GLY A 245 -12.28 25.72 7.68
CA GLY A 245 -12.07 25.38 9.09
C GLY A 245 -12.43 23.94 9.46
N LEU A 246 -12.43 23.02 8.49
CA LEU A 246 -12.69 21.62 8.77
C LEU A 246 -11.48 20.96 9.45
N PRO A 247 -11.67 19.94 10.32
CA PRO A 247 -10.57 19.29 11.01
C PRO A 247 -9.71 18.46 10.06
N ASP A 248 -8.38 18.54 10.19
CA ASP A 248 -7.45 17.68 9.43
C ASP A 248 -7.33 16.30 10.09
N GLU A 249 -8.16 15.32 9.67
CA GLU A 249 -8.13 13.95 10.19
C GLU A 249 -6.79 13.25 9.84
N ARG A 250 -6.14 13.62 8.74
CA ARG A 250 -4.82 13.07 8.38
C ARG A 250 -3.74 13.52 9.38
N ALA A 251 -3.67 14.80 9.69
CA ALA A 251 -2.73 15.33 10.66
C ALA A 251 -2.94 14.68 12.04
N ALA A 252 -4.19 14.61 12.49
CA ALA A 252 -4.55 13.98 13.76
C ALA A 252 -4.18 12.48 13.79
N THR A 253 -4.44 11.74 12.70
CA THR A 253 -4.10 10.32 12.61
C THR A 253 -2.59 10.09 12.66
N ARG A 254 -1.81 10.93 11.97
CA ARG A 254 -0.34 10.86 11.97
C ARG A 254 0.23 11.20 13.34
N GLU A 255 -0.28 12.24 14.00
CA GLU A 255 0.16 12.66 15.33
C GLU A 255 -0.13 11.57 16.38
N ALA A 256 -1.29 10.94 16.33
CA ALA A 256 -1.64 9.85 17.24
C ALA A 256 -0.69 8.63 17.13
N ARG A 257 0.03 8.51 16.01
CA ARG A 257 0.97 7.40 15.74
C ARG A 257 2.43 7.73 15.99
N ARG A 258 2.77 8.99 16.27
CA ARG A 258 4.14 9.33 16.68
C ARG A 258 4.49 8.60 17.97
N PRO A 259 5.75 8.12 18.10
CA PRO A 259 6.23 7.58 19.36
C PRO A 259 5.98 8.55 20.53
N ALA A 260 5.67 8.03 21.71
CA ALA A 260 5.33 8.87 22.86
C ALA A 260 6.47 9.85 23.26
N GLU A 261 7.71 9.49 22.92
CA GLU A 261 8.94 10.29 23.15
C GLU A 261 9.04 11.53 22.24
N GLU A 262 8.32 11.56 21.09
CA GLU A 262 8.32 12.65 20.12
C GLU A 262 7.05 13.51 20.16
N ARG A 263 6.11 13.20 21.07
CA ARG A 263 4.87 13.97 21.27
C ARG A 263 5.14 15.09 22.28
N GLY A 264 5.59 16.22 21.80
CA GLY A 264 5.88 17.41 22.62
C GLY A 264 5.18 18.64 22.07
#